data_52fe51aff269d259dd1ef3cfd18b5816
#
_entry.id   52fe51aff269d259dd1ef3cfd18b5816
#
_cell.length_a   1.000
_cell.length_b   1.000
_cell.length_c   1.000
_cell.angle_alpha   90.00
_cell.angle_beta   90.00
_cell.angle_gamma   90.00
#
_symmetry.space_group_name_H-M   'P 1'
#
loop_
_entity.id
_entity.type
_entity.pdbx_description
1 polymer ?
#
loop_
_entity_poly.entity_id
_entity_poly.type
_entity_poly.pdbx_seq_one_letter_code
_entity_poly.pdbx_strand_id
1 'polypeptide(L)'
;ISAMLKKIGHESRFVDGLRYTDEETMEVVQSILCGKVNKDLVAQLNRLGGQAIGLCGMDGALFQAEQLDEKYGLVGKITGVNPEPVENALLSGYIPVVSTVAQGVDADTAYNINADTAAEKLAIALKAKKLIMLTDVRGLLRDPSDESTLIKRLKVSEVPSLVREGIIKGGMIPKVDCCVEAVRQGVELSLIHISEPTRH
;
A
#
# COMPACT_ATOMS: atom_id res chain seq x y z
N ILE A 1 12.37 4.45 5.88
CA ILE A 1 11.86 5.16 7.07
C ILE A 1 12.71 4.78 8.28
N SER A 2 12.70 3.51 8.77
CA SER A 2 13.41 3.10 9.99
C SER A 2 14.90 3.48 10.00
N ALA A 3 15.59 3.31 8.87
CA ALA A 3 17.00 3.69 8.75
C ALA A 3 17.23 5.21 8.90
N MET A 4 16.26 6.04 8.46
CA MET A 4 16.37 7.48 8.60
C MET A 4 16.04 7.93 10.03
N LEU A 5 14.98 7.38 10.63
CA LEU A 5 14.67 7.62 12.04
C LEU A 5 15.87 7.30 12.93
N LYS A 6 16.51 6.14 12.71
CA LYS A 6 17.73 5.76 13.44
C LYS A 6 18.88 6.77 13.27
N LYS A 7 19.04 7.35 12.07
CA LYS A 7 20.11 8.35 11.83
C LYS A 7 19.90 9.65 12.59
N ILE A 8 18.66 10.05 12.82
CA ILE A 8 18.30 11.25 13.60
C ILE A 8 18.11 10.96 15.10
N GLY A 9 18.38 9.70 15.52
CA GLY A 9 18.25 9.29 16.94
C GLY A 9 16.83 9.02 17.40
N HIS A 10 15.87 8.92 16.46
CA HIS A 10 14.47 8.63 16.78
C HIS A 10 14.16 7.14 16.67
N GLU A 11 13.45 6.58 17.67
CA GLU A 11 13.11 5.16 17.67
C GLU A 11 11.88 4.86 16.80
N SER A 12 12.00 3.82 16.00
CA SER A 12 10.88 3.31 15.19
C SER A 12 10.05 2.32 16.00
N ARG A 13 8.80 2.65 16.30
CA ARG A 13 7.86 1.82 17.06
C ARG A 13 6.73 1.30 16.17
N PHE A 14 6.29 0.06 16.45
CA PHE A 14 5.15 -0.54 15.76
C PHE A 14 4.10 -0.97 16.78
N VAL A 15 2.83 -0.77 16.44
CA VAL A 15 1.66 -1.18 17.21
C VAL A 15 0.75 -1.96 16.27
N ASP A 16 0.40 -3.18 16.61
CA ASP A 16 -0.45 -4.06 15.78
C ASP A 16 0.01 -4.19 14.32
N GLY A 17 1.33 -4.11 14.08
CA GLY A 17 1.91 -4.15 12.73
C GLY A 17 1.92 -2.83 11.97
N LEU A 18 1.29 -1.77 12.51
CA LEU A 18 1.35 -0.42 11.97
C LEU A 18 2.47 0.39 12.62
N ARG A 19 3.14 1.23 11.85
CA ARG A 19 4.14 2.15 12.38
C ARG A 19 3.44 3.23 13.20
N TYR A 20 3.71 3.28 14.51
CA TYR A 20 3.32 4.44 15.31
C TYR A 20 3.98 5.70 14.72
N THR A 21 3.18 6.69 14.42
CA THR A 21 3.60 7.87 13.67
C THR A 21 3.27 9.12 14.49
N ASP A 22 4.25 9.65 15.23
CA ASP A 22 4.19 10.98 15.81
C ASP A 22 4.55 12.05 14.77
N GLU A 23 4.55 13.31 15.14
CA GLU A 23 4.83 14.43 14.23
C GLU A 23 6.21 14.31 13.59
N GLU A 24 7.26 14.03 14.37
CA GLU A 24 8.62 13.87 13.86
C GLU A 24 8.75 12.67 12.93
N THR A 25 8.11 11.55 13.29
CA THR A 25 8.03 10.37 12.41
C THR A 25 7.27 10.70 11.12
N MET A 26 6.21 11.52 11.17
CA MET A 26 5.43 11.88 9.99
C MET A 26 6.25 12.71 8.99
N GLU A 27 7.05 13.67 9.46
CA GLU A 27 7.98 14.43 8.63
C GLU A 27 8.96 13.51 7.89
N VAL A 28 9.52 12.51 8.61
CA VAL A 28 10.42 11.52 8.00
C VAL A 28 9.66 10.62 7.01
N VAL A 29 8.45 10.17 7.35
CA VAL A 29 7.61 9.36 6.46
C VAL A 29 7.35 10.11 5.16
N GLN A 30 6.88 11.35 5.24
CA GLN A 30 6.59 12.16 4.07
C GLN A 30 7.85 12.40 3.22
N SER A 31 8.95 12.82 3.84
CA SER A 31 10.22 13.07 3.14
C SER A 31 10.75 11.82 2.43
N ILE A 32 10.70 10.67 3.09
CA ILE A 32 11.22 9.42 2.53
C ILE A 32 10.30 8.84 1.48
N LEU A 33 9.00 8.74 1.74
CA LEU A 33 8.06 8.13 0.80
C LEU A 33 7.83 9.02 -0.43
N CYS A 34 7.52 10.31 -0.23
CA CYS A 34 7.18 11.21 -1.34
C CYS A 34 8.41 11.77 -2.05
N GLY A 35 9.48 12.04 -1.29
CA GLY A 35 10.72 12.58 -1.84
C GLY A 35 11.64 11.49 -2.40
N LYS A 36 12.19 10.64 -1.53
CA LYS A 36 13.22 9.70 -1.94
C LYS A 36 12.68 8.47 -2.68
N VAL A 37 11.84 7.67 -2.04
CA VAL A 37 11.41 6.37 -2.59
C VAL A 37 10.60 6.55 -3.86
N ASN A 38 9.64 7.47 -3.85
CA ASN A 38 8.84 7.77 -5.03
C ASN A 38 9.71 8.16 -6.22
N LYS A 39 10.66 9.08 -6.03
CA LYS A 39 11.52 9.57 -7.13
C LYS A 39 12.56 8.55 -7.57
N ASP A 40 13.05 7.71 -6.67
CA ASP A 40 13.92 6.59 -7.02
C ASP A 40 13.19 5.58 -7.94
N LEU A 41 11.92 5.24 -7.62
CA LEU A 41 11.09 4.36 -8.45
C LEU A 41 10.77 4.98 -9.82
N VAL A 42 10.37 6.24 -9.85
CA VAL A 42 10.14 6.99 -11.10
C VAL A 42 11.39 6.98 -11.98
N ALA A 43 12.56 7.27 -11.40
CA ALA A 43 13.81 7.26 -12.14
C ALA A 43 14.17 5.87 -12.69
N GLN A 44 13.89 4.80 -11.91
CA GLN A 44 14.11 3.42 -12.36
C GLN A 44 13.18 3.04 -13.53
N LEU A 45 11.90 3.34 -13.42
CA LEU A 45 10.93 3.09 -14.50
C LEU A 45 11.30 3.84 -15.77
N ASN A 46 11.70 5.10 -15.65
CA ASN A 46 12.12 5.91 -16.81
C ASN A 46 13.39 5.37 -17.46
N ARG A 47 14.36 4.87 -16.69
CA ARG A 47 15.55 4.18 -17.23
C ARG A 47 15.22 2.91 -18.00
N LEU A 48 14.12 2.24 -17.66
CA LEU A 48 13.64 1.05 -18.36
C LEU A 48 12.77 1.38 -19.59
N GLY A 49 12.70 2.66 -19.97
CA GLY A 49 11.91 3.12 -21.12
C GLY A 49 10.45 3.44 -20.80
N GLY A 50 10.05 3.44 -19.54
CA GLY A 50 8.74 3.89 -19.10
C GLY A 50 8.64 5.42 -19.15
N GLN A 51 7.42 5.93 -19.06
CA GLN A 51 7.13 7.34 -18.84
C GLN A 51 6.44 7.47 -17.48
N ALA A 52 7.22 7.43 -16.40
CA ALA A 52 6.68 7.45 -15.05
C ALA A 52 6.62 8.88 -14.48
N ILE A 53 5.56 9.14 -13.72
CA ILE A 53 5.36 10.37 -12.94
C ILE A 53 5.10 10.01 -11.47
N GLY A 54 5.71 10.76 -10.54
CA GLY A 54 5.53 10.55 -9.11
C GLY A 54 4.47 11.46 -8.53
N LEU A 55 3.52 10.85 -7.86
CA LEU A 55 2.44 11.48 -7.10
C LEU A 55 2.48 11.01 -5.65
N CYS A 56 1.82 11.72 -4.77
CA CYS A 56 1.47 11.25 -3.42
C CYS A 56 -0.03 11.46 -3.16
N GLY A 57 -0.54 10.88 -2.11
CA GLY A 57 -1.96 11.00 -1.79
C GLY A 57 -2.44 12.43 -1.50
N MET A 58 -1.52 13.36 -1.24
CA MET A 58 -1.84 14.79 -1.04
C MET A 58 -2.05 15.53 -2.37
N ASP A 59 -1.45 15.06 -3.48
CA ASP A 59 -1.52 15.74 -4.78
C ASP A 59 -2.95 15.71 -5.31
N GLY A 60 -3.55 16.89 -5.52
CA GLY A 60 -4.93 17.02 -5.96
C GLY A 60 -5.95 16.40 -5.00
N ALA A 61 -5.62 16.26 -3.71
CA ALA A 61 -6.41 15.56 -2.71
C ALA A 61 -6.76 14.11 -3.13
N LEU A 62 -5.78 13.42 -3.75
CA LEU A 62 -5.95 12.05 -4.22
C LEU A 62 -6.42 11.11 -3.11
N PHE A 63 -5.84 11.26 -1.89
CA PHE A 63 -6.32 10.57 -0.69
C PHE A 63 -6.69 11.58 0.39
N GLN A 64 -7.92 11.55 0.83
CA GLN A 64 -8.38 12.21 2.04
C GLN A 64 -8.45 11.21 3.18
N ALA A 65 -8.02 11.60 4.37
CA ALA A 65 -7.95 10.70 5.52
C ALA A 65 -8.34 11.39 6.82
N GLU A 66 -8.79 10.57 7.75
CA GLU A 66 -8.95 10.89 9.17
C GLU A 66 -7.97 10.05 9.98
N GLN A 67 -7.72 10.43 11.22
CA GLN A 67 -6.93 9.61 12.14
C GLN A 67 -7.58 8.23 12.32
N LEU A 68 -6.79 7.17 12.18
CA LEU A 68 -7.29 5.80 12.32
C LEU A 68 -7.71 5.49 13.76
N ASP A 69 -6.82 5.79 14.72
CA ASP A 69 -6.98 5.64 16.16
C ASP A 69 -5.82 6.37 16.85
N GLU A 70 -6.07 7.01 17.99
CA GLU A 70 -5.06 7.74 18.77
C GLU A 70 -3.83 6.89 19.13
N LYS A 71 -4.03 5.59 19.37
CA LYS A 71 -2.93 4.65 19.71
C LYS A 71 -1.88 4.50 18.62
N TYR A 72 -2.18 4.89 17.38
CA TYR A 72 -1.24 4.83 16.24
C TYR A 72 -0.64 6.19 15.88
N GLY A 73 -1.07 7.28 16.53
CA GLY A 73 -0.66 8.65 16.18
C GLY A 73 -1.22 9.07 14.82
N LEU A 74 -0.37 9.62 13.96
CA LEU A 74 -0.74 10.14 12.63
C LEU A 74 -0.82 9.02 11.56
N VAL A 75 -1.32 7.86 11.91
CA VAL A 75 -1.76 6.85 10.95
C VAL A 75 -3.18 7.15 10.53
N GLY A 76 -3.42 7.20 9.22
CA GLY A 76 -4.71 7.59 8.67
C GLY A 76 -5.54 6.42 8.14
N LYS A 77 -6.86 6.63 8.18
CA LYS A 77 -7.87 5.85 7.47
C LYS A 77 -8.38 6.68 6.30
N ILE A 78 -8.27 6.17 5.09
CA ILE A 78 -8.78 6.84 3.89
C ILE A 78 -10.31 6.93 3.98
N THR A 79 -10.84 8.14 3.87
CA THR A 79 -12.26 8.45 3.85
C THR A 79 -12.76 8.86 2.46
N GLY A 80 -11.85 9.33 1.59
CA GLY A 80 -12.15 9.71 0.22
C GLY A 80 -10.97 9.48 -0.71
N VAL A 81 -11.27 9.18 -1.96
CA VAL A 81 -10.27 9.07 -3.05
C VAL A 81 -10.76 9.90 -4.22
N ASN A 82 -9.92 10.85 -4.65
CA ASN A 82 -10.09 11.57 -5.91
C ASN A 82 -9.21 10.91 -6.99
N PRO A 83 -9.75 10.09 -7.90
CA PRO A 83 -8.94 9.38 -8.90
C PRO A 83 -8.41 10.29 -10.01
N GLU A 84 -8.92 11.50 -10.17
CA GLU A 84 -8.66 12.40 -11.30
C GLU A 84 -7.16 12.66 -11.57
N PRO A 85 -6.30 12.93 -10.57
CA PRO A 85 -4.88 13.12 -10.83
C PRO A 85 -4.20 11.89 -11.46
N VAL A 86 -4.61 10.68 -11.05
CA VAL A 86 -4.10 9.42 -11.60
C VAL A 86 -4.67 9.15 -12.99
N GLU A 87 -5.97 9.36 -13.18
CA GLU A 87 -6.64 9.19 -14.49
C GLU A 87 -6.03 10.12 -15.53
N ASN A 88 -5.81 11.40 -15.21
CA ASN A 88 -5.19 12.37 -16.10
C ASN A 88 -3.75 11.98 -16.47
N ALA A 89 -2.97 11.47 -15.52
CA ALA A 89 -1.64 10.96 -15.80
C ALA A 89 -1.67 9.76 -16.76
N LEU A 90 -2.59 8.81 -16.53
CA LEU A 90 -2.79 7.63 -17.38
C LEU A 90 -3.24 8.02 -18.79
N LEU A 91 -4.21 8.94 -18.92
CA LEU A 91 -4.69 9.46 -20.22
C LEU A 91 -3.57 10.17 -21.02
N SER A 92 -2.62 10.79 -20.31
CA SER A 92 -1.45 11.42 -20.91
C SER A 92 -0.31 10.42 -21.21
N GLY A 93 -0.52 9.11 -20.99
CA GLY A 93 0.44 8.05 -21.28
C GLY A 93 1.51 7.85 -20.21
N TYR A 94 1.37 8.47 -19.04
CA TYR A 94 2.29 8.28 -17.93
C TYR A 94 1.95 7.04 -17.09
N ILE A 95 2.96 6.54 -16.40
CA ILE A 95 2.83 5.52 -15.34
C ILE A 95 2.85 6.26 -13.99
N PRO A 96 1.70 6.45 -13.32
CA PRO A 96 1.67 7.13 -12.03
C PRO A 96 2.24 6.22 -10.93
N VAL A 97 3.20 6.74 -10.18
CA VAL A 97 3.79 6.12 -8.98
C VAL A 97 3.30 6.89 -7.77
N VAL A 98 2.43 6.28 -6.98
CA VAL A 98 1.75 6.97 -5.87
C VAL A 98 2.35 6.54 -4.53
N SER A 99 2.80 7.50 -3.73
CA SER A 99 3.19 7.28 -2.34
C SER A 99 2.02 7.51 -1.38
N THR A 100 2.04 6.80 -0.26
CA THR A 100 0.88 6.61 0.62
C THR A 100 0.87 7.58 1.80
N VAL A 101 1.00 8.87 1.49
CA VAL A 101 0.78 9.98 2.41
C VAL A 101 -0.50 10.68 1.99
N ALA A 102 -1.48 10.76 2.89
CA ALA A 102 -2.78 11.38 2.63
C ALA A 102 -2.89 12.74 3.31
N GLN A 103 -3.76 13.59 2.76
CA GLN A 103 -4.17 14.83 3.39
C GLN A 103 -5.31 14.59 4.36
N GLY A 104 -5.27 15.20 5.53
CA GLY A 104 -6.37 15.23 6.46
C GLY A 104 -7.56 16.00 5.90
N VAL A 105 -8.77 15.65 6.31
CA VAL A 105 -9.99 16.37 5.92
C VAL A 105 -10.00 17.83 6.42
N ASP A 106 -9.21 18.13 7.46
CA ASP A 106 -8.94 19.46 7.99
C ASP A 106 -7.94 20.29 7.16
N ALA A 107 -7.32 19.67 6.15
CA ALA A 107 -6.28 20.19 5.26
C ALA A 107 -4.93 20.53 5.94
N ASP A 108 -4.84 20.52 7.25
CA ASP A 108 -3.62 20.91 8.00
C ASP A 108 -2.77 19.69 8.39
N THR A 109 -3.39 18.52 8.50
CA THR A 109 -2.73 17.30 8.96
C THR A 109 -2.37 16.37 7.79
N ALA A 110 -1.16 15.80 7.82
CA ALA A 110 -0.77 14.71 6.93
C ALA A 110 -0.83 13.37 7.68
N TYR A 111 -1.27 12.32 6.99
CA TYR A 111 -1.39 10.98 7.56
C TYR A 111 -0.55 9.95 6.79
N ASN A 112 0.11 9.09 7.56
CA ASN A 112 0.76 7.89 7.05
C ASN A 112 -0.28 6.80 6.79
N ILE A 113 -0.43 6.36 5.54
CA ILE A 113 -1.42 5.36 5.15
C ILE A 113 -0.75 4.01 4.92
N ASN A 114 -1.39 2.94 5.38
CA ASN A 114 -0.97 1.59 5.04
C ASN A 114 -1.04 1.38 3.52
N ALA A 115 0.04 0.86 2.93
CA ALA A 115 0.18 0.75 1.48
C ALA A 115 -0.83 -0.22 0.85
N ASP A 116 -1.13 -1.33 1.52
CA ASP A 116 -2.11 -2.30 1.04
C ASP A 116 -3.51 -1.68 0.97
N THR A 117 -3.90 -0.93 2.03
CA THR A 117 -5.17 -0.19 2.07
C THR A 117 -5.22 0.92 1.02
N ALA A 118 -4.13 1.67 0.83
CA ALA A 118 -4.09 2.71 -0.20
C ALA A 118 -4.25 2.13 -1.61
N ALA A 119 -3.56 1.01 -1.89
CA ALA A 119 -3.66 0.31 -3.17
C ALA A 119 -5.08 -0.23 -3.43
N GLU A 120 -5.72 -0.82 -2.41
CA GLU A 120 -7.12 -1.26 -2.46
C GLU A 120 -8.06 -0.11 -2.82
N LYS A 121 -8.02 0.97 -2.03
CA LYS A 121 -8.92 2.13 -2.23
C LYS A 121 -8.73 2.80 -3.59
N LEU A 122 -7.47 2.93 -4.02
CA LEU A 122 -7.16 3.48 -5.34
C LEU A 122 -7.65 2.56 -6.47
N ALA A 123 -7.43 1.25 -6.37
CA ALA A 123 -7.89 0.29 -7.35
C ALA A 123 -9.42 0.29 -7.51
N ILE A 124 -10.15 0.41 -6.41
CA ILE A 124 -11.62 0.54 -6.40
C ILE A 124 -12.05 1.83 -7.09
N ALA A 125 -11.46 2.97 -6.70
CA ALA A 125 -11.81 4.28 -7.27
C ALA A 125 -11.55 4.36 -8.77
N LEU A 126 -10.44 3.79 -9.25
CA LEU A 126 -10.08 3.69 -10.66
C LEU A 126 -10.87 2.62 -11.44
N LYS A 127 -11.72 1.83 -10.77
CA LYS A 127 -12.37 0.65 -11.36
C LYS A 127 -11.36 -0.25 -12.08
N ALA A 128 -10.25 -0.51 -11.40
CA ALA A 128 -9.14 -1.25 -11.97
C ALA A 128 -9.56 -2.69 -12.30
N LYS A 129 -9.11 -3.20 -13.44
CA LYS A 129 -9.34 -4.61 -13.80
C LYS A 129 -8.59 -5.57 -12.89
N LYS A 130 -7.40 -5.16 -12.43
CA LYS A 130 -6.54 -6.00 -11.59
C LYS A 130 -5.87 -5.18 -10.50
N LEU A 131 -5.81 -5.75 -9.30
CA LEU A 131 -4.96 -5.31 -8.20
C LEU A 131 -3.88 -6.37 -7.97
N ILE A 132 -2.61 -5.98 -8.06
CA ILE A 132 -1.48 -6.87 -7.85
C ILE A 132 -0.71 -6.39 -6.62
N MET A 133 -0.74 -7.19 -5.55
CA MET A 133 0.01 -6.94 -4.32
C MET A 133 1.37 -7.62 -4.42
N LEU A 134 2.44 -6.84 -4.49
CA LEU A 134 3.80 -7.36 -4.42
C LEU A 134 4.21 -7.55 -2.96
N THR A 135 4.79 -8.70 -2.63
CA THR A 135 5.16 -9.08 -1.27
C THR A 135 6.47 -9.88 -1.27
N ASP A 136 7.07 -10.04 -0.11
CA ASP A 136 8.28 -10.82 0.14
C ASP A 136 8.01 -12.33 0.30
N VAL A 137 6.74 -12.74 0.25
CA VAL A 137 6.35 -14.16 0.29
C VAL A 137 5.73 -14.58 -1.04
N ARG A 138 5.90 -15.87 -1.43
CA ARG A 138 5.44 -16.41 -2.75
C ARG A 138 3.94 -16.37 -3.00
N GLY A 139 3.18 -15.92 -2.07
CA GLY A 139 1.73 -15.92 -2.09
C GLY A 139 1.19 -16.74 -0.92
N LEU A 140 -0.01 -17.25 -1.07
CA LEU A 140 -0.68 -18.05 -0.05
C LEU A 140 -0.30 -19.53 -0.21
N LEU A 141 0.42 -20.08 0.78
CA LEU A 141 0.81 -21.49 0.84
C LEU A 141 -0.04 -22.21 1.89
N ARG A 142 -0.46 -23.46 1.63
CA ARG A 142 -1.10 -24.28 2.67
C ARG A 142 -0.09 -24.69 3.73
N ASP A 143 1.12 -25.02 3.31
CA ASP A 143 2.27 -25.27 4.16
C ASP A 143 3.39 -24.28 3.81
N PRO A 144 3.76 -23.33 4.73
CA PRO A 144 4.81 -22.35 4.47
C PRO A 144 6.18 -22.94 4.15
N SER A 145 6.42 -24.22 4.52
CA SER A 145 7.67 -24.93 4.25
C SER A 145 7.70 -25.64 2.90
N ASP A 146 6.55 -25.77 2.21
CA ASP A 146 6.40 -26.47 0.94
C ASP A 146 5.80 -25.57 -0.14
N GLU A 147 6.64 -25.08 -1.05
CA GLU A 147 6.23 -24.21 -2.16
C GLU A 147 5.26 -24.89 -3.15
N SER A 148 5.23 -26.21 -3.21
CA SER A 148 4.29 -26.94 -4.06
C SER A 148 2.83 -26.78 -3.62
N THR A 149 2.61 -26.34 -2.37
CA THR A 149 1.30 -26.10 -1.77
C THR A 149 0.70 -24.72 -2.08
N LEU A 150 1.29 -23.98 -3.03
CA LEU A 150 0.82 -22.65 -3.44
C LEU A 150 -0.63 -22.69 -3.92
N ILE A 151 -1.48 -21.89 -3.28
CA ILE A 151 -2.86 -21.69 -3.66
C ILE A 151 -2.90 -20.71 -4.85
N LYS A 152 -3.00 -21.27 -6.06
CA LYS A 152 -2.98 -20.48 -7.30
C LYS A 152 -4.26 -19.67 -7.53
N ARG A 153 -5.37 -20.10 -6.96
CA ARG A 153 -6.68 -19.43 -7.07
C ARG A 153 -7.48 -19.68 -5.79
N LEU A 154 -8.06 -18.61 -5.27
CA LEU A 154 -8.88 -18.64 -4.07
C LEU A 154 -10.17 -17.85 -4.34
N LYS A 155 -11.32 -18.43 -4.02
CA LYS A 155 -12.60 -17.71 -4.04
C LYS A 155 -12.77 -16.93 -2.74
N VAL A 156 -13.41 -15.77 -2.81
CA VAL A 156 -13.72 -14.93 -1.64
C VAL A 156 -14.44 -15.74 -0.54
N SER A 157 -15.32 -16.66 -0.92
CA SER A 157 -16.06 -17.52 0.01
C SER A 157 -15.20 -18.53 0.77
N GLU A 158 -14.01 -18.86 0.30
CA GLU A 158 -13.09 -19.82 0.91
C GLU A 158 -12.17 -19.18 1.96
N VAL A 159 -12.00 -17.86 1.90
CA VAL A 159 -11.10 -17.12 2.80
C VAL A 159 -11.41 -17.36 4.28
N PRO A 160 -12.66 -17.30 4.76
CA PRO A 160 -12.94 -17.52 6.18
C PRO A 160 -12.55 -18.92 6.70
N SER A 161 -12.60 -19.97 5.86
CA SER A 161 -12.15 -21.29 6.28
C SER A 161 -10.63 -21.35 6.41
N LEU A 162 -9.89 -20.77 5.46
CA LEU A 162 -8.43 -20.74 5.51
C LEU A 162 -7.88 -19.90 6.68
N VAL A 163 -8.62 -18.88 7.10
CA VAL A 163 -8.29 -18.14 8.34
C VAL A 163 -8.49 -19.02 9.58
N ARG A 164 -9.63 -19.74 9.68
CA ARG A 164 -9.89 -20.67 10.79
C ARG A 164 -8.90 -21.84 10.84
N GLU A 165 -8.47 -22.33 9.69
CA GLU A 165 -7.46 -23.37 9.55
C GLU A 165 -6.03 -22.89 9.85
N GLY A 166 -5.84 -21.57 10.08
CA GLY A 166 -4.52 -20.97 10.35
C GLY A 166 -3.58 -20.92 9.13
N ILE A 167 -4.10 -21.12 7.93
CA ILE A 167 -3.37 -21.00 6.66
C ILE A 167 -3.16 -19.51 6.36
N ILE A 168 -4.22 -18.69 6.49
CA ILE A 168 -4.12 -17.23 6.44
C ILE A 168 -3.94 -16.72 7.86
N LYS A 169 -2.75 -16.19 8.19
CA LYS A 169 -2.41 -15.71 9.52
C LYS A 169 -1.44 -14.52 9.50
N GLY A 170 -1.34 -13.82 10.63
CA GLY A 170 -0.40 -12.70 10.82
C GLY A 170 -0.56 -11.62 9.76
N GLY A 171 0.54 -11.15 9.21
CA GLY A 171 0.58 -10.08 8.20
C GLY A 171 -0.08 -10.42 6.85
N MET A 172 -0.44 -11.70 6.62
CA MET A 172 -1.18 -12.10 5.42
C MET A 172 -2.68 -11.75 5.54
N ILE A 173 -3.24 -11.71 6.74
CA ILE A 173 -4.66 -11.39 6.95
C ILE A 173 -5.02 -10.04 6.32
N PRO A 174 -4.39 -8.89 6.67
CA PRO A 174 -4.76 -7.61 6.10
C PRO A 174 -4.57 -7.55 4.57
N LYS A 175 -3.56 -8.25 4.03
CA LYS A 175 -3.36 -8.31 2.57
C LYS A 175 -4.49 -9.04 1.85
N VAL A 176 -4.91 -10.18 2.40
CA VAL A 176 -6.04 -10.95 1.84
C VAL A 176 -7.34 -10.17 2.00
N ASP A 177 -7.55 -9.50 3.13
CA ASP A 177 -8.74 -8.67 3.36
C ASP A 177 -8.83 -7.52 2.34
N CYS A 178 -7.73 -6.82 2.05
CA CYS A 178 -7.67 -5.81 0.99
C CYS A 178 -8.00 -6.40 -0.39
N CYS A 179 -7.47 -7.58 -0.70
CA CYS A 179 -7.78 -8.27 -1.96
C CYS A 179 -9.26 -8.65 -2.07
N VAL A 180 -9.84 -9.17 -0.98
CA VAL A 180 -11.27 -9.56 -0.91
C VAL A 180 -12.15 -8.33 -1.08
N GLU A 181 -11.85 -7.24 -0.37
CA GLU A 181 -12.64 -6.02 -0.45
C GLU A 181 -12.57 -5.38 -1.84
N ALA A 182 -11.38 -5.33 -2.46
CA ALA A 182 -11.23 -4.86 -3.84
C ALA A 182 -12.14 -5.64 -4.81
N VAL A 183 -12.14 -6.99 -4.70
CA VAL A 183 -13.00 -7.84 -5.56
C VAL A 183 -14.49 -7.61 -5.28
N ARG A 184 -14.90 -7.47 -4.02
CA ARG A 184 -16.29 -7.15 -3.65
C ARG A 184 -16.77 -5.83 -4.20
N GLN A 185 -15.85 -4.85 -4.32
CA GLN A 185 -16.11 -3.52 -4.84
C GLN A 185 -15.92 -3.40 -6.38
N GLY A 186 -15.75 -4.53 -7.07
CA GLY A 186 -15.79 -4.59 -8.53
C GLY A 186 -14.46 -4.69 -9.26
N VAL A 187 -13.33 -4.82 -8.56
CA VAL A 187 -12.06 -5.21 -9.19
C VAL A 187 -12.18 -6.67 -9.63
N GLU A 188 -11.97 -6.94 -10.93
CA GLU A 188 -12.23 -8.29 -11.50
C GLU A 188 -11.31 -9.36 -10.92
N LEU A 189 -10.05 -9.01 -10.61
CA LEU A 189 -9.03 -9.93 -10.12
C LEU A 189 -8.07 -9.23 -9.16
N SER A 190 -7.84 -9.85 -8.01
CA SER A 190 -6.77 -9.45 -7.11
C SER A 190 -5.73 -10.57 -6.96
N LEU A 191 -4.46 -10.20 -7.01
CA LEU A 191 -3.31 -11.13 -7.01
C LEU A 191 -2.34 -10.75 -5.90
N ILE A 192 -1.83 -11.75 -5.18
CA ILE A 192 -0.67 -11.61 -4.29
C ILE A 192 0.50 -12.30 -4.97
N HIS A 193 1.57 -11.57 -5.25
CA HIS A 193 2.71 -12.07 -6.01
C HIS A 193 4.04 -11.71 -5.35
N ILE A 194 5.04 -12.59 -5.49
CA ILE A 194 6.41 -12.28 -5.07
C ILE A 194 7.01 -11.18 -5.95
N SER A 195 7.60 -10.16 -5.32
CA SER A 195 8.70 -9.44 -5.91
C SER A 195 9.97 -10.28 -5.72
N GLU A 196 10.57 -10.80 -6.79
CA GLU A 196 11.89 -11.43 -6.67
C GLU A 196 12.87 -10.42 -6.04
N PRO A 197 13.60 -10.79 -4.97
CA PRO A 197 14.62 -9.92 -4.43
C PRO A 197 15.69 -9.74 -5.52
N THR A 198 15.82 -8.53 -6.03
CA THR A 198 16.98 -8.16 -6.85
C THR A 198 18.21 -8.35 -5.98
N ARG A 199 18.98 -9.40 -6.28
CA ARG A 199 20.31 -9.60 -5.71
C ARG A 199 21.18 -8.45 -6.20
N HIS A 200 21.51 -7.53 -5.30
CA HIS A 200 22.58 -6.57 -5.44
C HIS A 200 23.76 -7.02 -4.60
#